data_ad320e3e9e06bfc718fa943a227a739b
#
_entry.id   ad320e3e9e06bfc718fa943a227a739b
#
_cell.length_a   1.000
_cell.length_b   1.000
_cell.length_c   1.000
_cell.angle_alpha   90.00
_cell.angle_beta   90.00
_cell.angle_gamma   90.00
#
_symmetry.space_group_name_H-M   'P 1'
#
loop_
_entity.id
_entity.type
_entity.pdbx_description
1 polymer ?
#
loop_
_entity_poly.entity_id
_entity_poly.type
_entity_poly.pdbx_seq_one_letter_code
_entity_poly.pdbx_strand_id
1 'polypeptide(L)'
;MKNIIAKIGMGALVMASAVMAPSKAEACSRVLYKGLDSIMVVGRSLDWKTPIPTNLYVYPRGVEKQSSDQPGAIKWTSKYGAVYAVGYDGGITEGMNEMGLVINGLFCKGTVYVNSRTQGRPPMSMAMFVGWLLDQNATTDEVVEVLKKQDFTIGGATFDGGTVSALHWGVTDATGKSVIFEFDHGDIKVYDMGDYRAMTNDPNWPAMTAIIDYWNNIGGKNMLPGTVTSPSRCVRANYFSHHVQQVDDPALAVSITRSIVQDASVPYTYMIEGEPNLSSTQWRSFADIKNRRYYFDIVTNSGMYYIDLQKLDLYEGAPVLKLDTSKETSIVGCANSRLQRTPGFTPMY
;
A
#
# COMPACT_ATOMS: atom_id res chain seq x y z
N MET A 1 66.10 -50.21 1.46
CA MET A 1 64.67 -50.34 1.73
C MET A 1 64.18 -48.97 2.18
N LYS A 2 63.56 -48.25 1.32
CA LYS A 2 63.18 -46.82 1.55
C LYS A 2 61.68 -46.77 1.84
N ASN A 3 61.33 -46.24 3.04
CA ASN A 3 59.94 -46.02 3.47
C ASN A 3 59.38 -44.79 2.77
N ILE A 4 58.31 -44.95 2.03
CA ILE A 4 57.51 -43.90 1.44
C ILE A 4 56.37 -43.64 2.43
N ILE A 5 56.43 -42.50 3.14
CA ILE A 5 55.30 -42.00 3.96
C ILE A 5 54.43 -41.16 3.07
N ALA A 6 53.21 -41.68 2.84
CA ALA A 6 52.17 -40.92 2.13
C ALA A 6 51.59 -39.85 3.07
N LYS A 7 51.71 -38.57 2.72
CA LYS A 7 51.01 -37.46 3.38
C LYS A 7 49.57 -37.41 2.86
N ILE A 8 48.62 -37.77 3.70
CA ILE A 8 47.19 -37.50 3.43
C ILE A 8 46.97 -36.08 3.84
N GLY A 9 46.75 -35.22 2.81
CA GLY A 9 46.31 -33.84 3.01
C GLY A 9 44.85 -33.82 3.39
N MET A 10 44.57 -33.43 4.62
CA MET A 10 43.20 -33.19 5.13
C MET A 10 42.72 -31.82 4.59
N GLY A 11 41.99 -31.83 3.49
CA GLY A 11 41.32 -30.65 2.96
C GLY A 11 40.19 -30.27 3.90
N ALA A 12 40.33 -29.19 4.65
CA ALA A 12 39.26 -28.58 5.40
C ALA A 12 38.24 -27.99 4.43
N LEU A 13 37.10 -28.65 4.31
CA LEU A 13 35.92 -28.12 3.62
C LEU A 13 35.34 -27.02 4.48
N VAL A 14 35.70 -25.78 4.23
CA VAL A 14 35.02 -24.62 4.84
C VAL A 14 33.66 -24.53 4.17
N MET A 15 32.65 -25.09 4.78
CA MET A 15 31.26 -24.74 4.50
C MET A 15 31.09 -23.28 4.91
N ALA A 16 31.15 -22.38 3.93
CA ALA A 16 30.62 -21.04 4.08
C ALA A 16 29.12 -21.17 4.31
N SER A 17 28.70 -21.23 5.57
CA SER A 17 27.31 -20.95 5.95
C SER A 17 27.06 -19.52 5.52
N ALA A 18 26.41 -19.33 4.38
CA ALA A 18 25.78 -18.06 4.06
C ALA A 18 24.80 -17.78 5.20
N VAL A 19 25.24 -16.98 6.16
CA VAL A 19 24.35 -16.35 7.12
C VAL A 19 23.41 -15.51 6.26
N MET A 20 22.24 -16.04 5.94
CA MET A 20 21.16 -15.24 5.40
C MET A 20 20.90 -14.16 6.44
N ALA A 21 21.39 -12.96 6.17
CA ALA A 21 21.00 -11.79 6.96
C ALA A 21 19.48 -11.80 7.01
N PRO A 22 18.86 -11.78 8.21
CA PRO A 22 17.42 -11.77 8.31
C PRO A 22 16.91 -10.61 7.45
N SER A 23 16.03 -10.92 6.51
CA SER A 23 15.41 -9.89 5.68
C SER A 23 14.66 -8.97 6.64
N LYS A 24 15.07 -7.70 6.71
CA LYS A 24 14.35 -6.69 7.50
C LYS A 24 12.87 -6.82 7.13
N ALA A 25 12.04 -7.20 8.11
CA ALA A 25 10.63 -7.43 7.88
C ALA A 25 9.97 -6.07 7.61
N GLU A 26 9.77 -5.75 6.36
CA GLU A 26 8.92 -4.65 5.94
C GLU A 26 7.52 -5.20 5.81
N ALA A 27 6.56 -4.54 6.44
CA ALA A 27 5.26 -5.13 6.64
C ALA A 27 4.15 -4.13 6.33
N CYS A 28 3.42 -4.32 5.24
CA CYS A 28 2.15 -3.67 4.95
C CYS A 28 1.13 -4.73 4.58
N SER A 29 -0.14 -4.48 4.84
CA SER A 29 -1.22 -5.38 4.46
C SER A 29 -2.35 -4.59 3.83
N ARG A 30 -3.01 -5.16 2.84
CA ARG A 30 -4.20 -4.66 2.19
C ARG A 30 -5.26 -5.76 2.12
N VAL A 31 -6.50 -5.41 2.39
CA VAL A 31 -7.65 -6.32 2.43
C VAL A 31 -8.81 -5.71 1.66
N LEU A 32 -9.51 -6.53 0.88
CA LEU A 32 -10.80 -6.17 0.28
C LEU A 32 -11.91 -6.96 0.99
N TYR A 33 -12.78 -6.28 1.70
CA TYR A 33 -14.03 -6.81 2.20
C TYR A 33 -15.15 -6.56 1.19
N LYS A 34 -15.94 -7.61 0.90
CA LYS A 34 -17.14 -7.54 0.06
C LYS A 34 -18.37 -7.85 0.91
N GLY A 35 -19.21 -6.86 1.14
CA GLY A 35 -20.47 -6.96 1.87
C GLY A 35 -21.68 -7.20 0.94
N LEU A 36 -22.87 -7.05 1.49
CA LEU A 36 -24.13 -7.03 0.75
C LEU A 36 -24.36 -5.64 0.13
N ASP A 37 -25.33 -5.52 -0.77
CA ASP A 37 -25.76 -4.24 -1.37
C ASP A 37 -24.63 -3.37 -1.90
N SER A 38 -23.65 -3.99 -2.56
CA SER A 38 -22.48 -3.33 -3.13
C SER A 38 -21.61 -2.61 -2.09
N ILE A 39 -21.68 -2.99 -0.83
CA ILE A 39 -20.75 -2.52 0.19
C ILE A 39 -19.39 -3.13 -0.06
N MET A 40 -18.39 -2.27 -0.20
CA MET A 40 -17.00 -2.66 -0.35
C MET A 40 -16.14 -1.77 0.52
N VAL A 41 -15.26 -2.40 1.29
CA VAL A 41 -14.29 -1.70 2.13
C VAL A 41 -12.89 -2.22 1.81
N VAL A 42 -12.02 -1.30 1.44
CA VAL A 42 -10.59 -1.58 1.32
C VAL A 42 -9.91 -1.14 2.59
N GLY A 43 -9.36 -2.10 3.35
CA GLY A 43 -8.56 -1.82 4.54
C GLY A 43 -7.07 -1.98 4.26
N ARG A 44 -6.25 -1.17 4.92
CA ARG A 44 -4.80 -1.25 4.78
C ARG A 44 -4.10 -0.91 6.10
N SER A 45 -2.96 -1.57 6.41
CA SER A 45 -1.99 -1.18 7.43
C SER A 45 -0.70 -0.68 6.80
N LEU A 46 -0.20 0.48 7.23
CA LEU A 46 1.16 0.93 6.95
C LEU A 46 2.05 0.51 8.11
N ASP A 47 2.99 -0.34 7.81
CA ASP A 47 3.92 -0.88 8.79
C ASP A 47 5.35 -0.51 8.37
N TRP A 48 6.10 0.11 9.28
CA TRP A 48 7.46 0.54 9.01
C TRP A 48 8.31 0.58 10.28
N LYS A 49 9.65 0.52 10.11
CA LYS A 49 10.63 0.51 11.22
C LYS A 49 10.75 1.85 11.94
N THR A 50 10.50 2.95 11.25
CA THR A 50 10.55 4.31 11.78
C THR A 50 9.22 5.01 11.58
N PRO A 51 8.86 6.03 12.37
CA PRO A 51 7.64 6.79 12.16
C PRO A 51 7.60 7.40 10.76
N ILE A 52 6.45 7.25 10.08
CA ILE A 52 6.14 7.93 8.82
C ILE A 52 5.03 8.94 9.12
N PRO A 53 5.37 10.20 9.44
CA PRO A 53 4.38 11.24 9.61
C PRO A 53 3.50 11.33 8.36
N THR A 54 2.20 11.12 8.51
CA THR A 54 1.27 11.06 7.38
C THR A 54 0.09 11.95 7.65
N ASN A 55 -0.15 12.91 6.76
CA ASN A 55 -1.30 13.81 6.82
C ASN A 55 -2.32 13.45 5.72
N LEU A 56 -3.58 13.84 5.94
CA LEU A 56 -4.62 13.67 4.93
C LEU A 56 -4.83 14.97 4.17
N TYR A 57 -4.78 14.88 2.84
CA TYR A 57 -5.06 16.00 1.96
C TYR A 57 -6.28 15.71 1.10
N VAL A 58 -7.15 16.72 0.94
CA VAL A 58 -8.27 16.64 0.01
C VAL A 58 -8.03 17.65 -1.11
N TYR A 59 -7.96 17.16 -2.32
CA TYR A 59 -7.82 17.97 -3.54
C TYR A 59 -9.13 17.96 -4.31
N PRO A 60 -9.61 19.12 -4.77
CA PRO A 60 -10.76 19.21 -5.67
C PRO A 60 -10.38 18.88 -7.12
N ARG A 61 -11.36 18.90 -7.99
CA ARG A 61 -11.18 18.90 -9.46
C ARG A 61 -10.50 20.20 -9.91
N GLY A 62 -9.91 20.19 -11.10
CA GLY A 62 -9.36 21.38 -11.76
C GLY A 62 -7.99 21.83 -11.23
N VAL A 63 -7.34 21.06 -10.34
CA VAL A 63 -6.01 21.40 -9.84
C VAL A 63 -4.94 20.95 -10.84
N GLU A 64 -4.12 21.89 -11.30
CA GLU A 64 -2.95 21.59 -12.13
C GLU A 64 -1.82 20.99 -11.30
N LYS A 65 -1.27 19.91 -11.81
CA LYS A 65 -0.18 19.15 -11.16
C LYS A 65 0.84 18.71 -12.20
N GLN A 66 2.01 18.30 -11.71
CA GLN A 66 3.06 17.71 -12.56
C GLN A 66 3.69 16.49 -11.89
N SER A 67 4.19 15.59 -12.71
CA SER A 67 4.71 14.30 -12.26
C SER A 67 6.09 14.36 -11.63
N SER A 68 6.89 15.40 -11.94
CA SER A 68 8.26 15.55 -11.48
C SER A 68 8.73 16.99 -11.74
N ASP A 69 9.86 17.37 -11.16
CA ASP A 69 10.54 18.64 -11.46
C ASP A 69 11.45 18.57 -12.68
N GLN A 70 11.61 17.39 -13.28
CA GLN A 70 12.49 17.17 -14.42
C GLN A 70 11.89 17.67 -15.73
N PRO A 71 12.70 18.07 -16.72
CA PRO A 71 12.25 18.39 -18.05
C PRO A 71 11.45 17.24 -18.69
N GLY A 72 10.34 17.58 -19.34
CA GLY A 72 9.47 16.58 -19.98
C GLY A 72 8.51 15.88 -19.03
N ALA A 73 8.40 16.31 -17.78
CA ALA A 73 7.43 15.79 -16.81
C ALA A 73 5.99 15.88 -17.36
N ILE A 74 5.18 14.89 -17.02
CA ILE A 74 3.76 14.85 -17.36
C ILE A 74 3.05 15.93 -16.55
N LYS A 75 2.25 16.76 -17.25
CA LYS A 75 1.35 17.74 -16.62
C LYS A 75 -0.09 17.30 -16.81
N TRP A 76 -0.90 17.49 -15.78
CA TRP A 76 -2.33 17.19 -15.85
C TRP A 76 -3.15 18.13 -14.99
N THR A 77 -4.41 18.19 -15.30
CA THR A 77 -5.43 18.82 -14.45
C THR A 77 -6.28 17.71 -13.85
N SER A 78 -6.52 17.72 -12.53
CA SER A 78 -7.31 16.68 -11.87
C SER A 78 -8.75 16.65 -12.40
N LYS A 79 -9.17 15.49 -12.91
CA LYS A 79 -10.56 15.25 -13.35
C LYS A 79 -11.46 14.96 -12.15
N TYR A 80 -10.92 14.33 -11.13
CA TYR A 80 -11.65 13.90 -9.95
C TYR A 80 -11.03 14.49 -8.70
N GLY A 81 -11.90 14.87 -7.75
CA GLY A 81 -11.48 15.20 -6.40
C GLY A 81 -11.12 13.93 -5.62
N ALA A 82 -10.14 14.04 -4.73
CA ALA A 82 -9.64 12.88 -4.00
C ALA A 82 -9.11 13.24 -2.61
N VAL A 83 -9.14 12.24 -1.70
CA VAL A 83 -8.38 12.26 -0.45
C VAL A 83 -7.12 11.43 -0.63
N TYR A 84 -5.99 11.98 -0.18
CA TYR A 84 -4.68 11.30 -0.19
C TYR A 84 -4.13 11.20 1.22
N ALA A 85 -3.53 10.06 1.55
CA ALA A 85 -2.60 9.95 2.67
C ALA A 85 -1.19 10.29 2.15
N VAL A 86 -0.62 11.37 2.69
CA VAL A 86 0.66 11.92 2.21
C VAL A 86 1.71 11.76 3.31
N GLY A 87 2.68 10.90 3.06
CA GLY A 87 3.80 10.67 3.95
C GLY A 87 4.81 11.81 3.88
N TYR A 88 5.32 12.22 5.04
CA TYR A 88 6.32 13.30 5.19
C TYR A 88 5.90 14.63 4.55
N ASP A 89 4.59 14.86 4.35
CA ASP A 89 4.06 15.97 3.55
C ASP A 89 4.71 16.12 2.16
N GLY A 90 5.14 15.00 1.56
CA GLY A 90 5.93 15.03 0.32
C GLY A 90 5.61 13.92 -0.69
N GLY A 91 4.97 12.83 -0.27
CA GLY A 91 4.65 11.72 -1.18
C GLY A 91 3.30 11.06 -0.90
N ILE A 92 2.49 10.88 -1.95
CA ILE A 92 1.18 10.21 -1.84
C ILE A 92 1.41 8.70 -1.73
N THR A 93 1.08 8.13 -0.57
CA THR A 93 1.22 6.70 -0.32
C THR A 93 0.01 5.91 -0.80
N GLU A 94 -1.17 6.51 -0.68
CA GLU A 94 -2.46 5.93 -1.07
C GLU A 94 -3.56 6.98 -1.08
N GLY A 95 -4.76 6.59 -1.51
CA GLY A 95 -5.93 7.46 -1.45
C GLY A 95 -7.18 6.85 -2.06
N MET A 96 -8.24 7.65 -2.04
CA MET A 96 -9.52 7.36 -2.67
C MET A 96 -10.03 8.61 -3.38
N ASN A 97 -10.52 8.47 -4.61
CA ASN A 97 -11.19 9.57 -5.29
C ASN A 97 -12.72 9.54 -5.09
N GLU A 98 -13.38 10.59 -5.52
CA GLU A 98 -14.84 10.75 -5.41
C GLU A 98 -15.65 9.72 -6.23
N MET A 99 -15.02 9.05 -7.20
CA MET A 99 -15.62 7.94 -7.95
C MET A 99 -15.54 6.60 -7.20
N GLY A 100 -14.78 6.56 -6.09
CA GLY A 100 -14.57 5.36 -5.29
C GLY A 100 -13.44 4.46 -5.80
N LEU A 101 -12.57 4.98 -6.65
CA LEU A 101 -11.32 4.32 -6.97
C LEU A 101 -10.36 4.46 -5.79
N VAL A 102 -9.81 3.33 -5.33
CA VAL A 102 -8.87 3.24 -4.22
C VAL A 102 -7.56 2.65 -4.70
N ILE A 103 -6.44 3.30 -4.38
CA ILE A 103 -5.10 2.82 -4.71
C ILE A 103 -4.24 2.85 -3.45
N ASN A 104 -3.59 1.72 -3.15
CA ASN A 104 -2.68 1.59 -2.02
C ASN A 104 -1.32 1.08 -2.48
N GLY A 105 -0.25 1.76 -2.09
CA GLY A 105 1.13 1.31 -2.28
C GLY A 105 1.64 0.52 -1.09
N LEU A 106 2.26 -0.63 -1.35
CA LEU A 106 2.89 -1.49 -0.36
C LEU A 106 4.34 -1.75 -0.77
N PHE A 107 5.22 -1.87 0.20
CA PHE A 107 6.63 -2.16 -0.10
C PHE A 107 6.78 -3.57 -0.71
N CYS A 108 7.60 -3.67 -1.78
CA CYS A 108 7.95 -4.93 -2.44
C CYS A 108 9.41 -4.87 -2.89
N LYS A 109 10.29 -5.56 -2.20
CA LYS A 109 11.74 -5.47 -2.36
C LYS A 109 12.24 -5.84 -3.77
N GLY A 110 11.51 -6.71 -4.47
CA GLY A 110 11.85 -7.14 -5.83
C GLY A 110 11.53 -6.13 -6.93
N THR A 111 10.96 -4.96 -6.60
CA THR A 111 10.55 -3.96 -7.58
C THR A 111 11.73 -3.32 -8.29
N VAL A 112 11.73 -3.34 -9.62
CA VAL A 112 12.68 -2.66 -10.50
C VAL A 112 11.89 -1.82 -11.50
N TYR A 113 12.02 -0.47 -11.42
CA TYR A 113 11.15 0.45 -12.16
C TYR A 113 11.57 0.70 -13.60
N VAL A 114 12.86 0.64 -13.89
CA VAL A 114 13.42 1.13 -15.17
C VAL A 114 14.10 0.01 -15.94
N ASN A 115 13.87 -0.02 -17.23
CA ASN A 115 14.63 -0.83 -18.19
C ASN A 115 14.95 0.01 -19.45
N SER A 116 15.65 -0.58 -20.42
CA SER A 116 16.02 0.10 -21.66
C SER A 116 14.83 0.57 -22.51
N ARG A 117 13.66 -0.06 -22.37
CA ARG A 117 12.44 0.30 -23.12
C ARG A 117 11.73 1.52 -22.54
N THR A 118 11.83 1.73 -21.24
CA THR A 118 11.19 2.86 -20.55
C THR A 118 12.12 4.06 -20.42
N GLN A 119 13.41 3.88 -20.66
CA GLN A 119 14.39 4.96 -20.60
C GLN A 119 14.06 6.06 -21.65
N GLY A 120 14.04 7.32 -21.21
CA GLY A 120 13.72 8.47 -22.06
C GLY A 120 12.23 8.77 -22.22
N ARG A 121 11.33 7.98 -21.62
CA ARG A 121 9.92 8.36 -21.49
C ARG A 121 9.73 9.47 -20.47
N PRO A 122 8.61 10.21 -20.50
CA PRO A 122 8.30 11.26 -19.53
C PRO A 122 8.53 10.79 -18.09
N PRO A 123 9.25 11.55 -17.24
CA PRO A 123 9.53 11.16 -15.88
C PRO A 123 8.28 11.27 -14.99
N MET A 124 8.03 10.24 -14.22
CA MET A 124 7.00 10.15 -13.20
C MET A 124 7.65 9.92 -11.84
N SER A 125 7.49 10.85 -10.92
CA SER A 125 7.93 10.67 -9.54
C SER A 125 7.03 9.68 -8.81
N MET A 126 7.63 8.84 -7.99
CA MET A 126 6.93 7.96 -7.06
C MET A 126 5.98 8.75 -6.13
N ALA A 127 6.38 9.95 -5.73
CA ALA A 127 5.60 10.82 -4.86
C ALA A 127 4.24 11.24 -5.45
N MET A 128 4.13 11.30 -6.78
CA MET A 128 2.94 11.78 -7.49
C MET A 128 2.18 10.67 -8.22
N PHE A 129 2.74 9.49 -8.36
CA PHE A 129 2.21 8.43 -9.20
C PHE A 129 0.79 7.99 -8.81
N VAL A 130 0.55 7.72 -7.53
CA VAL A 130 -0.78 7.36 -7.03
C VAL A 130 -1.79 8.50 -7.24
N GLY A 131 -1.37 9.75 -6.97
CA GLY A 131 -2.21 10.92 -7.17
C GLY A 131 -2.60 11.10 -8.64
N TRP A 132 -1.66 10.94 -9.56
CA TRP A 132 -1.93 10.99 -11.00
C TRP A 132 -2.98 9.95 -11.44
N LEU A 133 -2.83 8.72 -10.98
CA LEU A 133 -3.80 7.66 -11.29
C LEU A 133 -5.19 7.94 -10.71
N LEU A 134 -5.27 8.42 -9.47
CA LEU A 134 -6.54 8.78 -8.82
C LEU A 134 -7.19 10.01 -9.45
N ASP A 135 -6.39 11.00 -9.84
CA ASP A 135 -6.88 12.24 -10.47
C ASP A 135 -7.49 12.00 -11.85
N GLN A 136 -6.99 11.03 -12.60
CA GLN A 136 -7.31 10.87 -14.01
C GLN A 136 -8.27 9.73 -14.32
N ASN A 137 -8.47 8.78 -13.39
CA ASN A 137 -9.22 7.56 -13.63
C ASN A 137 -10.36 7.38 -12.62
N ALA A 138 -11.49 6.86 -13.08
CA ALA A 138 -12.66 6.53 -12.27
C ALA A 138 -12.72 5.03 -11.93
N THR A 139 -12.14 4.19 -12.77
CA THR A 139 -12.29 2.75 -12.71
C THR A 139 -10.93 2.03 -12.76
N THR A 140 -10.94 0.80 -12.27
CA THR A 140 -9.79 -0.11 -12.36
C THR A 140 -9.39 -0.36 -13.83
N ASP A 141 -10.36 -0.47 -14.74
CA ASP A 141 -10.08 -0.68 -16.16
C ASP A 141 -9.34 0.50 -16.79
N GLU A 142 -9.73 1.73 -16.48
CA GLU A 142 -9.02 2.92 -16.95
C GLU A 142 -7.57 2.94 -16.44
N VAL A 143 -7.34 2.59 -15.18
CA VAL A 143 -5.98 2.46 -14.62
C VAL A 143 -5.18 1.39 -15.38
N VAL A 144 -5.79 0.22 -15.62
CA VAL A 144 -5.14 -0.87 -16.36
C VAL A 144 -4.71 -0.44 -17.77
N GLU A 145 -5.55 0.31 -18.48
CA GLU A 145 -5.21 0.83 -19.81
C GLU A 145 -4.03 1.81 -19.77
N VAL A 146 -3.95 2.66 -18.75
CA VAL A 146 -2.80 3.56 -18.53
C VAL A 146 -1.53 2.76 -18.26
N LEU A 147 -1.63 1.75 -17.39
CA LEU A 147 -0.49 0.91 -17.01
C LEU A 147 0.02 0.07 -18.18
N LYS A 148 -0.86 -0.48 -19.02
CA LYS A 148 -0.47 -1.24 -20.21
C LYS A 148 0.30 -0.42 -21.23
N LYS A 149 -0.04 0.86 -21.40
CA LYS A 149 0.69 1.78 -22.29
C LYS A 149 2.08 2.10 -21.75
N GLN A 150 2.17 2.25 -20.44
CA GLN A 150 3.41 2.60 -19.73
C GLN A 150 4.18 3.75 -20.41
N ASP A 151 3.49 4.81 -20.82
CA ASP A 151 4.08 5.96 -21.54
C ASP A 151 4.86 6.91 -20.59
N PHE A 152 5.47 6.36 -19.55
CA PHE A 152 6.23 7.08 -18.52
C PHE A 152 7.37 6.20 -17.99
N THR A 153 8.31 6.84 -17.30
CA THR A 153 9.35 6.17 -16.50
C THR A 153 9.21 6.58 -15.05
N ILE A 154 9.09 5.62 -14.13
CA ILE A 154 9.11 5.90 -12.70
C ILE A 154 10.55 5.86 -12.18
N GLY A 155 10.93 6.91 -11.45
CA GLY A 155 12.12 6.92 -10.59
C GLY A 155 11.77 6.56 -9.17
N GLY A 156 12.55 5.70 -8.53
CA GLY A 156 12.42 5.45 -7.10
C GLY A 156 12.77 6.69 -6.29
N ALA A 157 11.91 7.12 -5.39
CA ALA A 157 12.24 8.15 -4.40
C ALA A 157 13.03 7.54 -3.25
N THR A 158 13.94 8.29 -2.69
CA THR A 158 14.64 7.92 -1.44
C THR A 158 13.97 8.59 -0.25
N PHE A 159 13.79 7.85 0.82
CA PHE A 159 13.23 8.35 2.07
C PHE A 159 13.93 7.66 3.26
N ASP A 160 13.64 8.08 4.48
CA ASP A 160 14.10 7.43 5.71
C ASP A 160 15.61 7.09 5.70
N GLY A 161 16.44 8.11 5.47
CA GLY A 161 17.90 7.95 5.52
C GLY A 161 18.51 7.20 4.34
N GLY A 162 17.86 7.20 3.18
CA GLY A 162 18.38 6.62 1.94
C GLY A 162 17.72 5.33 1.49
N THR A 163 16.63 4.90 2.13
CA THR A 163 15.84 3.76 1.65
C THR A 163 15.20 4.13 0.32
N VAL A 164 15.47 3.35 -0.73
CA VAL A 164 14.80 3.50 -2.02
C VAL A 164 13.39 2.92 -1.90
N SER A 165 12.39 3.70 -2.30
CA SER A 165 11.00 3.21 -2.34
C SER A 165 10.87 2.15 -3.43
N ALA A 166 10.60 0.93 -3.04
CA ALA A 166 10.31 -0.19 -3.92
C ALA A 166 8.89 -0.65 -3.60
N LEU A 167 7.93 -0.33 -4.48
CA LEU A 167 6.51 -0.53 -4.20
C LEU A 167 5.84 -1.37 -5.28
N HIS A 168 4.77 -2.04 -4.88
CA HIS A 168 3.72 -2.55 -5.74
C HIS A 168 2.37 -2.04 -5.25
N TRP A 169 1.33 -2.10 -6.08
CA TRP A 169 0.08 -1.42 -5.78
C TRP A 169 -1.14 -2.31 -5.98
N GLY A 170 -2.10 -2.14 -5.08
CA GLY A 170 -3.45 -2.67 -5.24
C GLY A 170 -4.41 -1.56 -5.62
N VAL A 171 -5.27 -1.83 -6.61
CA VAL A 171 -6.30 -0.92 -7.10
C VAL A 171 -7.66 -1.59 -6.96
N THR A 172 -8.68 -0.88 -6.48
CA THR A 172 -10.06 -1.36 -6.43
C THR A 172 -10.99 -0.20 -6.75
N ASP A 173 -12.05 -0.46 -7.52
CA ASP A 173 -13.07 0.53 -7.83
C ASP A 173 -14.44 0.22 -7.21
N ALA A 174 -15.43 1.06 -7.52
CA ALA A 174 -16.78 0.94 -6.98
C ALA A 174 -17.56 -0.30 -7.46
N THR A 175 -17.07 -1.03 -8.47
CA THR A 175 -17.63 -2.30 -8.91
C THR A 175 -17.09 -3.47 -8.10
N GLY A 176 -16.03 -3.27 -7.32
CA GLY A 176 -15.28 -4.29 -6.60
C GLY A 176 -14.27 -5.02 -7.49
N LYS A 177 -14.07 -4.57 -8.73
CA LYS A 177 -12.94 -5.03 -9.53
C LYS A 177 -11.65 -4.61 -8.88
N SER A 178 -10.73 -5.57 -8.74
CA SER A 178 -9.48 -5.35 -8.02
C SER A 178 -8.31 -5.95 -8.78
N VAL A 179 -7.25 -5.17 -8.93
CA VAL A 179 -6.01 -5.61 -9.58
C VAL A 179 -4.81 -5.27 -8.71
N ILE A 180 -3.75 -6.02 -8.89
CA ILE A 180 -2.41 -5.69 -8.38
C ILE A 180 -1.53 -5.39 -9.59
N PHE A 181 -0.66 -4.39 -9.47
CA PHE A 181 0.38 -4.20 -10.44
C PHE A 181 1.76 -4.09 -9.80
N GLU A 182 2.73 -4.67 -10.46
CA GLU A 182 4.12 -4.78 -10.03
C GLU A 182 5.05 -4.36 -11.15
N PHE A 183 6.21 -3.82 -10.80
CA PHE A 183 7.28 -3.55 -11.74
C PHE A 183 8.28 -4.70 -11.70
N ASP A 184 8.28 -5.49 -12.76
CA ASP A 184 9.19 -6.61 -12.96
C ASP A 184 10.21 -6.25 -14.05
N HIS A 185 11.47 -6.03 -13.64
CA HIS A 185 12.55 -5.61 -14.55
C HIS A 185 12.18 -4.41 -15.44
N GLY A 186 11.46 -3.43 -14.84
CA GLY A 186 11.01 -2.22 -15.48
C GLY A 186 9.71 -2.32 -16.28
N ASP A 187 9.14 -3.52 -16.43
CA ASP A 187 7.84 -3.73 -17.06
C ASP A 187 6.73 -3.78 -16.03
N ILE A 188 5.61 -3.14 -16.35
CA ILE A 188 4.42 -3.26 -15.51
C ILE A 188 3.71 -4.58 -15.80
N LYS A 189 3.58 -5.39 -14.77
CA LYS A 189 2.75 -6.61 -14.77
C LYS A 189 1.47 -6.30 -14.01
N VAL A 190 0.33 -6.54 -14.64
CA VAL A 190 -0.99 -6.34 -14.04
C VAL A 190 -1.63 -7.71 -13.83
N TYR A 191 -2.09 -7.94 -12.61
CA TYR A 191 -2.73 -9.17 -12.20
C TYR A 191 -4.15 -8.88 -11.71
N ASP A 192 -5.15 -9.53 -12.27
CA ASP A 192 -6.49 -9.54 -11.69
C ASP A 192 -6.44 -10.32 -10.37
N MET A 193 -6.99 -9.75 -9.32
CA MET A 193 -7.03 -10.44 -8.02
C MET A 193 -8.02 -11.61 -8.01
N GLY A 194 -8.99 -11.63 -8.94
CA GLY A 194 -9.99 -12.70 -8.98
C GLY A 194 -10.71 -12.82 -7.63
N ASP A 195 -10.58 -14.00 -7.03
CA ASP A 195 -11.17 -14.29 -5.72
C ASP A 195 -10.25 -13.99 -4.52
N TYR A 196 -8.98 -13.67 -4.76
CA TYR A 196 -8.10 -13.25 -3.67
C TYR A 196 -8.50 -11.88 -3.12
N ARG A 197 -8.42 -11.72 -1.80
CA ARG A 197 -8.89 -10.52 -1.09
C ARG A 197 -7.83 -9.83 -0.26
N ALA A 198 -6.61 -10.35 -0.25
CA ALA A 198 -5.51 -9.77 0.49
C ALA A 198 -4.26 -9.60 -0.37
N MET A 199 -3.48 -8.59 -0.06
CA MET A 199 -2.18 -8.29 -0.63
C MET A 199 -1.27 -7.82 0.51
N THR A 200 0.00 -8.27 0.51
CA THR A 200 1.01 -7.82 1.46
C THR A 200 2.30 -7.45 0.72
N ASN A 201 3.44 -7.59 1.32
CA ASN A 201 4.74 -7.29 0.73
C ASN A 201 5.26 -8.46 -0.14
N ASP A 202 6.56 -8.75 -0.05
CA ASP A 202 7.17 -9.91 -0.71
C ASP A 202 6.55 -11.26 -0.31
N PRO A 203 6.59 -12.26 -1.20
CA PRO A 203 7.10 -12.22 -2.56
C PRO A 203 6.15 -11.53 -3.57
N ASN A 204 6.55 -11.47 -4.85
CA ASN A 204 5.69 -10.99 -5.93
C ASN A 204 4.36 -11.77 -6.02
N TRP A 205 3.38 -11.19 -6.70
CA TRP A 205 2.00 -11.71 -6.70
C TRP A 205 1.87 -13.16 -7.14
N PRO A 206 2.52 -13.65 -8.23
CA PRO A 206 2.42 -15.06 -8.60
C PRO A 206 2.94 -16.04 -7.54
N ALA A 207 4.02 -15.69 -6.85
CA ALA A 207 4.54 -16.52 -5.76
C ALA A 207 3.65 -16.42 -4.50
N MET A 208 3.08 -15.24 -4.22
CA MET A 208 2.17 -15.04 -3.09
C MET A 208 0.88 -15.86 -3.27
N THR A 209 0.29 -15.88 -4.47
CA THR A 209 -0.92 -16.70 -4.73
C THR A 209 -0.65 -18.19 -4.55
N ALA A 210 0.49 -18.69 -5.01
CA ALA A 210 0.88 -20.09 -4.78
C ALA A 210 0.97 -20.45 -3.29
N ILE A 211 1.45 -19.51 -2.46
CA ILE A 211 1.48 -19.70 -1.00
C ILE A 211 0.07 -19.71 -0.40
N ILE A 212 -0.80 -18.79 -0.82
CA ILE A 212 -2.21 -18.77 -0.37
C ILE A 212 -2.89 -20.08 -0.73
N ASP A 213 -2.74 -20.55 -1.97
CA ASP A 213 -3.36 -21.79 -2.46
C ASP A 213 -2.84 -23.00 -1.70
N TYR A 214 -1.55 -23.06 -1.41
CA TYR A 214 -0.97 -24.12 -0.57
C TYR A 214 -1.66 -24.17 0.81
N TRP A 215 -1.80 -23.04 1.49
CA TRP A 215 -2.43 -22.98 2.80
C TRP A 215 -3.94 -23.25 2.76
N ASN A 216 -4.63 -22.85 1.69
CA ASN A 216 -6.05 -23.18 1.48
C ASN A 216 -6.24 -24.70 1.40
N ASN A 217 -5.29 -25.43 0.81
CA ASN A 217 -5.37 -26.89 0.66
C ASN A 217 -5.03 -27.67 1.94
N ILE A 218 -4.14 -27.16 2.80
CA ILE A 218 -3.64 -27.91 3.96
C ILE A 218 -4.20 -27.47 5.31
N GLY A 219 -4.69 -26.22 5.43
CA GLY A 219 -4.96 -25.59 6.72
C GLY A 219 -6.39 -25.12 6.89
N GLY A 220 -6.63 -23.86 6.55
CA GLY A 220 -7.93 -23.23 6.74
C GLY A 220 -8.31 -23.09 8.21
N LYS A 221 -9.51 -23.54 8.58
CA LYS A 221 -10.04 -23.45 9.94
C LYS A 221 -9.21 -24.19 11.00
N ASN A 222 -8.40 -25.16 10.60
CA ASN A 222 -7.64 -25.99 11.51
C ASN A 222 -6.26 -25.42 11.83
N MET A 223 -5.64 -24.72 10.87
CA MET A 223 -4.29 -24.19 11.03
C MET A 223 -4.06 -23.03 10.04
N LEU A 224 -3.59 -21.92 10.56
CA LEU A 224 -3.12 -20.77 9.78
C LEU A 224 -1.71 -20.38 10.23
N PRO A 225 -0.89 -19.79 9.35
CA PRO A 225 0.45 -19.36 9.72
C PRO A 225 0.40 -18.16 10.67
N GLY A 226 1.01 -18.27 11.85
CA GLY A 226 0.88 -17.29 12.95
C GLY A 226 1.94 -16.20 13.01
N THR A 227 2.92 -16.15 12.08
CA THR A 227 4.01 -15.17 12.15
C THR A 227 3.62 -13.81 11.55
N VAL A 228 4.44 -12.78 11.82
CA VAL A 228 4.28 -11.43 11.25
C VAL A 228 4.90 -11.29 9.85
N THR A 229 5.44 -12.35 9.28
CA THR A 229 6.00 -12.34 7.92
C THR A 229 4.93 -12.01 6.88
N SER A 230 5.34 -11.41 5.76
CA SER A 230 4.43 -11.01 4.69
C SER A 230 3.52 -12.16 4.22
N PRO A 231 4.03 -13.37 3.87
CA PRO A 231 3.16 -14.46 3.44
C PRO A 231 2.17 -14.91 4.52
N SER A 232 2.62 -15.00 5.78
CA SER A 232 1.73 -15.40 6.89
C SER A 232 0.58 -14.43 7.09
N ARG A 233 0.83 -13.13 7.02
CA ARG A 233 -0.19 -12.09 7.11
C ARG A 233 -1.16 -12.15 5.92
N CYS A 234 -0.63 -12.36 4.70
CA CYS A 234 -1.45 -12.45 3.49
C CYS A 234 -2.41 -13.65 3.55
N VAL A 235 -1.92 -14.81 3.96
CA VAL A 235 -2.73 -16.03 4.10
C VAL A 235 -3.85 -15.83 5.12
N ARG A 236 -3.55 -15.30 6.32
CA ARG A 236 -4.57 -15.03 7.34
C ARG A 236 -5.60 -14.01 6.88
N ALA A 237 -5.14 -12.88 6.34
CA ALA A 237 -6.02 -11.82 5.86
C ALA A 237 -6.92 -12.30 4.71
N ASN A 238 -6.39 -13.07 3.77
CA ASN A 238 -7.18 -13.67 2.70
C ASN A 238 -8.21 -14.66 3.25
N TYR A 239 -7.80 -15.55 4.15
CA TYR A 239 -8.70 -16.52 4.77
C TYR A 239 -9.85 -15.82 5.52
N PHE A 240 -9.55 -14.89 6.43
CA PHE A 240 -10.57 -14.22 7.21
C PHE A 240 -11.51 -13.38 6.33
N SER A 241 -11.01 -12.75 5.27
CA SER A 241 -11.85 -11.99 4.33
C SER A 241 -12.94 -12.83 3.65
N HIS A 242 -12.72 -14.15 3.54
CA HIS A 242 -13.71 -15.09 3.00
C HIS A 242 -14.65 -15.68 4.07
N HIS A 243 -14.26 -15.62 5.35
CA HIS A 243 -14.97 -16.33 6.43
C HIS A 243 -15.64 -15.41 7.44
N VAL A 244 -15.64 -14.10 7.19
CA VAL A 244 -16.45 -13.14 7.96
C VAL A 244 -17.83 -12.97 7.36
N GLN A 245 -18.80 -12.51 8.17
CA GLN A 245 -20.16 -12.25 7.72
C GLN A 245 -20.16 -11.12 6.68
N GLN A 246 -20.95 -11.30 5.61
CA GLN A 246 -21.30 -10.22 4.69
C GLN A 246 -22.49 -9.45 5.27
N VAL A 247 -22.37 -8.14 5.36
CA VAL A 247 -23.37 -7.26 5.96
C VAL A 247 -23.79 -6.15 4.99
N ASP A 248 -24.96 -5.58 5.24
CA ASP A 248 -25.54 -4.43 4.52
C ASP A 248 -25.38 -3.11 5.31
N ASP A 249 -24.78 -3.16 6.51
CA ASP A 249 -24.43 -1.99 7.31
C ASP A 249 -22.97 -1.56 7.02
N PRO A 250 -22.76 -0.36 6.43
CA PRO A 250 -21.42 0.12 6.12
C PRO A 250 -20.52 0.31 7.34
N ALA A 251 -21.05 0.72 8.49
CA ALA A 251 -20.26 0.93 9.70
C ALA A 251 -19.77 -0.41 10.28
N LEU A 252 -20.63 -1.42 10.24
CA LEU A 252 -20.26 -2.77 10.63
C LEU A 252 -19.26 -3.38 9.64
N ALA A 253 -19.42 -3.15 8.33
CA ALA A 253 -18.47 -3.57 7.29
C ALA A 253 -17.05 -3.00 7.54
N VAL A 254 -16.96 -1.71 7.88
CA VAL A 254 -15.68 -1.08 8.27
C VAL A 254 -15.12 -1.73 9.53
N SER A 255 -15.94 -2.02 10.53
CA SER A 255 -15.51 -2.67 11.77
C SER A 255 -15.00 -4.10 11.54
N ILE A 256 -15.67 -4.88 10.69
CA ILE A 256 -15.24 -6.21 10.27
C ILE A 256 -13.89 -6.11 9.53
N THR A 257 -13.79 -5.21 8.55
CA THR A 257 -12.54 -5.01 7.81
C THR A 257 -11.40 -4.59 8.74
N ARG A 258 -11.68 -3.72 9.71
CA ARG A 258 -10.72 -3.31 10.73
C ARG A 258 -10.20 -4.49 11.53
N SER A 259 -11.04 -5.42 11.93
CA SER A 259 -10.62 -6.60 12.69
C SER A 259 -9.69 -7.50 11.88
N ILE A 260 -9.93 -7.67 10.58
CA ILE A 260 -9.07 -8.46 9.69
C ILE A 260 -7.70 -7.77 9.51
N VAL A 261 -7.69 -6.45 9.29
CA VAL A 261 -6.44 -5.70 9.15
C VAL A 261 -5.66 -5.67 10.46
N GLN A 262 -6.33 -5.65 11.62
CA GLN A 262 -5.68 -5.72 12.92
C GLN A 262 -4.99 -7.07 13.14
N ASP A 263 -5.59 -8.19 12.73
CA ASP A 263 -4.93 -9.51 12.77
C ASP A 263 -3.67 -9.57 11.87
N ALA A 264 -3.71 -8.88 10.73
CA ALA A 264 -2.56 -8.77 9.84
C ALA A 264 -1.57 -7.66 10.24
N SER A 265 -1.87 -6.84 11.24
CA SER A 265 -1.00 -5.77 11.72
C SER A 265 0.17 -6.32 12.53
N VAL A 266 1.26 -5.54 12.57
CA VAL A 266 2.42 -5.82 13.42
C VAL A 266 2.30 -5.00 14.71
N PRO A 267 2.43 -5.61 15.89
CA PRO A 267 2.37 -4.88 17.15
C PRO A 267 3.30 -3.66 17.16
N TYR A 268 2.81 -2.54 17.70
CA TYR A 268 3.61 -1.33 17.79
C TYR A 268 4.82 -1.55 18.71
N THR A 269 5.99 -1.08 18.28
CA THR A 269 7.29 -1.32 18.94
C THR A 269 7.70 -2.81 19.00
N TYR A 270 7.28 -3.61 18.02
CA TYR A 270 7.69 -5.01 17.93
C TYR A 270 9.21 -5.14 17.80
N MET A 271 9.79 -5.93 18.69
CA MET A 271 11.24 -6.18 18.75
C MET A 271 11.52 -7.66 18.95
N ILE A 272 12.63 -8.12 18.37
CA ILE A 272 13.26 -9.38 18.73
C ILE A 272 14.71 -9.11 19.11
N GLU A 273 15.33 -10.02 19.85
CA GLU A 273 16.71 -9.86 20.31
C GLU A 273 17.66 -9.62 19.12
N GLY A 274 18.48 -8.58 19.21
CA GLY A 274 19.40 -8.18 18.15
C GLY A 274 18.79 -7.38 17.00
N GLU A 275 17.46 -7.25 16.93
CA GLU A 275 16.75 -6.54 15.85
C GLU A 275 15.67 -5.61 16.42
N PRO A 276 16.06 -4.44 16.96
CA PRO A 276 15.10 -3.50 17.51
C PRO A 276 14.24 -2.90 16.37
N ASN A 277 12.94 -2.85 16.59
CA ASN A 277 11.96 -2.24 15.69
C ASN A 277 12.06 -2.72 14.24
N LEU A 278 11.84 -4.01 14.03
CA LEU A 278 11.83 -4.62 12.69
C LEU A 278 10.85 -3.94 11.75
N SER A 279 9.63 -3.78 12.21
CA SER A 279 8.54 -3.08 11.55
C SER A 279 7.35 -3.04 12.50
N SER A 280 6.66 -1.93 12.58
CA SER A 280 5.46 -1.79 13.40
C SER A 280 4.37 -1.10 12.60
N THR A 281 3.11 -1.47 12.82
CA THR A 281 1.99 -0.75 12.25
C THR A 281 1.97 0.67 12.80
N GLN A 282 2.05 1.66 11.92
CA GLN A 282 2.01 3.09 12.25
C GLN A 282 0.57 3.60 12.24
N TRP A 283 -0.16 3.24 11.20
CA TRP A 283 -1.56 3.60 11.03
C TRP A 283 -2.27 2.61 10.10
N ARG A 284 -3.60 2.69 10.10
CA ARG A 284 -4.47 1.94 9.19
C ARG A 284 -5.42 2.88 8.49
N SER A 285 -5.81 2.53 7.28
CA SER A 285 -6.87 3.21 6.54
C SER A 285 -7.97 2.24 6.16
N PHE A 286 -9.20 2.76 6.03
CA PHE A 286 -10.34 1.98 5.55
C PHE A 286 -11.15 2.85 4.61
N ALA A 287 -11.20 2.48 3.34
CA ALA A 287 -11.99 3.16 2.32
C ALA A 287 -13.35 2.47 2.19
N ASP A 288 -14.39 3.08 2.75
CA ASP A 288 -15.79 2.73 2.47
C ASP A 288 -16.15 3.31 1.10
N ILE A 289 -16.05 2.45 0.09
CA ILE A 289 -16.19 2.86 -1.31
C ILE A 289 -17.61 3.35 -1.60
N LYS A 290 -18.64 2.71 -1.07
CA LYS A 290 -20.05 3.06 -1.31
C LYS A 290 -20.39 4.46 -0.82
N ASN A 291 -19.92 4.82 0.37
CA ASN A 291 -20.23 6.11 1.01
C ASN A 291 -19.13 7.16 0.81
N ARG A 292 -18.06 6.86 0.07
CA ARG A 292 -16.91 7.76 -0.14
C ARG A 292 -16.31 8.27 1.16
N ARG A 293 -16.22 7.42 2.18
CA ARG A 293 -15.62 7.72 3.48
C ARG A 293 -14.25 7.07 3.57
N TYR A 294 -13.26 7.89 3.85
CA TYR A 294 -11.89 7.45 4.04
C TYR A 294 -11.53 7.53 5.52
N TYR A 295 -11.55 6.37 6.19
CA TYR A 295 -11.23 6.24 7.60
C TYR A 295 -9.72 6.18 7.83
N PHE A 296 -9.27 6.73 8.94
CA PHE A 296 -7.87 6.75 9.34
C PHE A 296 -7.73 6.41 10.83
N ASP A 297 -6.87 5.45 11.14
CA ASP A 297 -6.66 4.84 12.48
C ASP A 297 -5.16 4.87 12.79
N ILE A 298 -4.69 5.87 13.52
CA ILE A 298 -3.31 5.95 13.99
C ILE A 298 -3.19 5.07 15.23
N VAL A 299 -2.24 4.12 15.24
CA VAL A 299 -2.15 3.10 16.30
C VAL A 299 -1.87 3.65 17.69
N THR A 300 -1.26 4.85 17.79
CA THR A 300 -0.99 5.55 19.05
C THR A 300 -2.17 6.39 19.54
N ASN A 301 -3.24 6.51 18.72
CA ASN A 301 -4.44 7.27 19.08
C ASN A 301 -5.54 6.35 19.62
N SER A 302 -6.40 6.88 20.47
CA SER A 302 -7.51 6.10 21.04
C SER A 302 -8.72 5.97 20.11
N GLY A 303 -8.81 6.81 19.08
CA GLY A 303 -9.98 6.90 18.19
C GLY A 303 -9.64 6.78 16.72
N MET A 304 -10.64 6.35 15.94
CA MET A 304 -10.62 6.33 14.48
C MET A 304 -11.56 7.43 13.96
N TYR A 305 -11.13 8.16 12.94
CA TYR A 305 -11.92 9.20 12.29
C TYR A 305 -11.96 8.98 10.77
N TYR A 306 -12.82 9.73 10.08
CA TYR A 306 -12.92 9.64 8.64
C TYR A 306 -13.15 10.98 7.96
N ILE A 307 -12.72 11.08 6.72
CA ILE A 307 -13.10 12.15 5.78
C ILE A 307 -14.28 11.63 4.94
N ASP A 308 -15.36 12.40 4.91
CA ASP A 308 -16.55 12.12 4.09
C ASP A 308 -16.49 13.01 2.84
N LEU A 309 -16.08 12.44 1.71
CA LEU A 309 -15.90 13.18 0.45
C LEU A 309 -17.23 13.69 -0.11
N GLN A 310 -18.36 13.01 0.18
CA GLN A 310 -19.68 13.46 -0.29
C GLN A 310 -20.17 14.73 0.40
N LYS A 311 -19.52 15.12 1.51
CA LYS A 311 -19.83 16.32 2.28
C LYS A 311 -18.81 17.45 2.11
N LEU A 312 -17.96 17.35 1.10
CA LEU A 312 -16.95 18.35 0.79
C LEU A 312 -17.17 18.93 -0.60
N ASP A 313 -16.78 20.18 -0.77
CA ASP A 313 -16.77 20.85 -2.06
C ASP A 313 -15.56 20.36 -2.86
N LEU A 314 -15.83 19.55 -3.88
CA LEU A 314 -14.82 18.98 -4.78
C LEU A 314 -14.89 19.55 -6.20
N TYR A 315 -15.65 20.63 -6.41
CA TYR A 315 -15.74 21.31 -7.70
C TYR A 315 -14.46 22.10 -8.01
N GLU A 316 -14.28 22.42 -9.28
CA GLU A 316 -13.15 23.24 -9.75
C GLU A 316 -13.15 24.62 -9.07
N GLY A 317 -12.01 25.02 -8.51
CA GLY A 317 -11.85 26.24 -7.73
C GLY A 317 -12.14 26.12 -6.24
N ALA A 318 -12.64 24.99 -5.76
CA ALA A 318 -12.71 24.72 -4.33
C ALA A 318 -11.28 24.66 -3.71
N PRO A 319 -11.12 25.00 -2.42
CA PRO A 319 -9.79 25.01 -1.79
C PRO A 319 -9.24 23.61 -1.60
N VAL A 320 -7.93 23.44 -1.70
CA VAL A 320 -7.23 22.27 -1.19
C VAL A 320 -7.28 22.31 0.33
N LEU A 321 -7.55 21.16 0.95
CA LEU A 321 -7.70 21.02 2.39
C LEU A 321 -6.69 20.02 2.96
N LYS A 322 -6.27 20.24 4.21
CA LYS A 322 -5.37 19.36 4.96
C LYS A 322 -5.96 19.05 6.33
N LEU A 323 -5.85 17.78 6.75
CA LEU A 323 -5.95 17.37 8.13
C LEU A 323 -4.55 17.07 8.66
N ASP A 324 -4.08 17.86 9.63
CA ASP A 324 -2.83 17.60 10.33
C ASP A 324 -3.06 16.52 11.39
N THR A 325 -2.74 15.29 11.05
CA THR A 325 -3.03 14.13 11.88
C THR A 325 -2.26 14.12 13.20
N SER A 326 -1.15 14.85 13.29
CA SER A 326 -0.36 14.97 14.52
C SER A 326 -1.08 15.77 15.61
N LYS A 327 -2.03 16.61 15.22
CA LYS A 327 -2.85 17.42 16.13
C LYS A 327 -4.18 16.76 16.52
N GLU A 328 -4.56 15.71 15.79
CA GLU A 328 -5.87 15.07 15.91
C GLU A 328 -5.80 13.74 16.67
N THR A 329 -5.26 13.78 17.90
CA THR A 329 -4.97 12.57 18.69
C THR A 329 -6.19 11.94 19.37
N SER A 330 -7.30 12.66 19.50
CA SER A 330 -8.50 12.22 20.25
C SER A 330 -9.80 12.29 19.44
N ILE A 331 -9.74 12.66 18.17
CA ILE A 331 -10.95 12.77 17.34
C ILE A 331 -11.53 11.39 16.99
N VAL A 332 -12.85 11.30 16.96
CA VAL A 332 -13.63 10.13 16.56
C VAL A 332 -14.75 10.56 15.61
N GLY A 333 -15.01 9.78 14.60
CA GLY A 333 -16.08 10.04 13.63
C GLY A 333 -15.67 10.97 12.51
N CYS A 334 -16.57 11.81 12.01
CA CYS A 334 -16.32 12.67 10.85
C CYS A 334 -15.39 13.83 11.18
N ALA A 335 -14.26 13.91 10.49
CA ALA A 335 -13.22 14.92 10.69
C ALA A 335 -13.32 16.11 9.72
N ASN A 336 -14.35 16.20 8.87
CA ASN A 336 -14.45 17.26 7.86
C ASN A 336 -14.34 18.67 8.43
N SER A 337 -14.88 18.91 9.64
CA SER A 337 -14.81 20.21 10.32
C SER A 337 -13.41 20.60 10.83
N ARG A 338 -12.47 19.66 10.82
CA ARG A 338 -11.06 19.86 11.22
C ARG A 338 -10.14 20.15 10.06
N LEU A 339 -10.63 19.96 8.83
CA LEU A 339 -9.87 20.27 7.62
C LEU A 339 -9.58 21.77 7.53
N GLN A 340 -8.34 22.11 7.20
CA GLN A 340 -7.87 23.47 7.03
C GLN A 340 -7.45 23.74 5.60
N ARG A 341 -7.68 24.94 5.08
CA ARG A 341 -7.20 25.35 3.76
C ARG A 341 -5.68 25.35 3.72
N THR A 342 -5.11 24.87 2.61
CA THR A 342 -3.68 24.80 2.39
C THR A 342 -3.36 25.04 0.93
N PRO A 343 -2.15 25.51 0.57
CA PRO A 343 -1.70 25.52 -0.82
C PRO A 343 -1.45 24.12 -1.39
N GLY A 344 -1.46 23.09 -0.56
CA GLY A 344 -1.11 21.72 -0.89
C GLY A 344 0.20 21.28 -0.24
N PHE A 345 0.65 20.07 -0.54
CA PHE A 345 1.98 19.61 -0.14
C PHE A 345 3.00 19.89 -1.26
N THR A 346 4.28 19.95 -0.91
CA THR A 346 5.38 20.05 -1.87
C THR A 346 5.91 18.64 -2.15
N PRO A 347 5.76 18.11 -3.38
CA PRO A 347 6.22 16.77 -3.69
C PRO A 347 7.73 16.63 -3.51
N MET A 348 8.15 15.51 -2.92
CA MET A 348 9.55 15.06 -2.94
C MET A 348 9.81 14.35 -4.26
N TYR A 349 10.52 15.03 -5.16
CA TYR A 349 10.86 14.50 -6.49
C TYR A 349 12.19 13.75 -6.49
#